data_815789342f145396f26b41cb0c2e1acf
#
_entry.id   815789342f145396f26b41cb0c2e1acf
#
_cell.length_a   1.000
_cell.length_b   1.000
_cell.length_c   1.000
_cell.angle_alpha   90.00
_cell.angle_beta   90.00
_cell.angle_gamma   90.00
#
_symmetry.space_group_name_H-M   'P 1'
#
loop_
_entity.id
_entity.type
_entity.pdbx_description
1 polymer ?
#
loop_
_entity_poly.entity_id
_entity_poly.type
_entity_poly.pdbx_seq_one_letter_code
_entity_poly.pdbx_strand_id
1 'polypeptide(L)'
;MASRPAGDLSAGEVPTRDIGPVTHSGVVLAVDIGGTKMEAGVVDGRGRIVVRERAATPTSDDPEQVFAALREIVTGVLGASPVPPERCGVGCGGPMGHGGETVSPLNIRGWRRFPLRERLADLCGMDVVVDNDAKALALGEGWTGAARGSADYLAMVVSTGVGGGIVLDGRLLDGTAGNAGHIGHVVVEPDGRPCVCGGRGCLEAEASGTAIAAATGRPAAEADESVRRRCGTMVGRAVASVANLLDLQLAVVAGSVALGYGDDFFDAARQEIALRCGLEFARPTQIRPGGLGADGPLVGAAAVARLGSGLVAGAGVVEDGG
;
A
#
# COMPACT_ATOMS: atom_id res chain seq x y z
N MET A 1 43.20 18.20 -25.28
CA MET A 1 42.39 17.46 -24.29
C MET A 1 41.96 18.44 -23.23
N ALA A 2 40.72 18.92 -23.31
CA ALA A 2 40.16 19.87 -22.34
C ALA A 2 39.34 19.11 -21.31
N SER A 3 39.73 19.20 -20.05
CA SER A 3 39.01 18.62 -18.90
C SER A 3 37.70 19.36 -18.70
N ARG A 4 36.57 18.57 -18.75
CA ARG A 4 35.24 19.02 -18.33
C ARG A 4 35.26 19.26 -16.81
N PRO A 5 34.66 20.33 -16.28
CA PRO A 5 34.49 20.49 -14.85
C PRO A 5 33.48 19.46 -14.34
N ALA A 6 33.78 18.86 -13.18
CA ALA A 6 32.88 18.02 -12.43
C ALA A 6 31.65 18.88 -12.04
N GLY A 7 30.47 18.50 -12.55
CA GLY A 7 29.20 19.09 -12.14
C GLY A 7 28.96 18.79 -10.67
N ASP A 8 28.62 19.84 -9.94
CA ASP A 8 28.17 19.82 -8.57
C ASP A 8 26.90 18.95 -8.48
N LEU A 9 27.04 17.74 -7.96
CA LEU A 9 25.92 16.90 -7.58
C LEU A 9 25.43 17.42 -6.23
N SER A 10 24.61 18.48 -6.25
CA SER A 10 23.79 18.80 -5.09
C SER A 10 23.03 17.54 -4.71
N ALA A 11 23.25 17.05 -3.50
CA ALA A 11 22.53 15.92 -2.92
C ALA A 11 21.04 16.29 -2.89
N GLY A 12 20.30 15.91 -3.93
CA GLY A 12 18.86 16.01 -3.95
C GLY A 12 18.30 15.09 -2.86
N GLU A 13 17.56 15.66 -1.94
CA GLU A 13 16.84 14.88 -0.92
C GLU A 13 16.03 13.79 -1.60
N VAL A 14 16.09 12.57 -1.06
CA VAL A 14 15.23 11.46 -1.52
C VAL A 14 13.79 11.87 -1.29
N PRO A 15 12.92 11.85 -2.31
CA PRO A 15 11.53 12.23 -2.13
C PRO A 15 10.86 11.32 -1.09
N THR A 16 10.47 11.92 0.01
CA THR A 16 9.71 11.30 1.11
C THR A 16 8.52 12.20 1.45
N ARG A 17 7.49 11.63 2.03
CA ARG A 17 6.36 12.39 2.54
C ARG A 17 6.24 12.19 4.04
N ASP A 18 6.21 13.30 4.78
CA ASP A 18 6.05 13.27 6.23
C ASP A 18 4.72 12.63 6.63
N ILE A 19 4.80 11.67 7.54
CA ILE A 19 3.64 11.08 8.22
C ILE A 19 3.53 11.73 9.60
N GLY A 20 3.25 13.00 9.67
CA GLY A 20 3.21 13.74 10.94
C GLY A 20 1.99 13.48 11.83
N PRO A 21 1.85 14.02 13.09
CA PRO A 21 0.76 13.74 14.01
C PRO A 21 -0.58 14.16 13.45
N VAL A 22 -1.52 13.22 13.54
CA VAL A 22 -2.91 13.41 13.15
C VAL A 22 -3.60 14.33 14.16
N THR A 23 -3.88 15.57 13.78
CA THR A 23 -4.77 16.42 14.59
C THR A 23 -6.20 15.87 14.56
N HIS A 24 -6.83 15.75 15.72
CA HIS A 24 -8.00 14.92 16.00
C HIS A 24 -9.34 15.36 15.39
N SER A 25 -9.42 16.34 14.49
CA SER A 25 -10.69 16.95 14.10
C SER A 25 -11.17 16.73 12.67
N GLY A 26 -10.39 16.07 11.82
CA GLY A 26 -10.78 15.97 10.41
C GLY A 26 -11.53 14.69 10.05
N VAL A 27 -12.75 14.83 9.55
CA VAL A 27 -13.47 13.77 8.84
C VAL A 27 -13.06 13.81 7.38
N VAL A 28 -12.71 12.68 6.79
CA VAL A 28 -12.23 12.61 5.40
C VAL A 28 -13.06 11.64 4.58
N LEU A 29 -13.24 11.96 3.31
CA LEU A 29 -13.72 11.02 2.30
C LEU A 29 -12.55 10.10 1.92
N ALA A 30 -12.74 8.81 2.04
CA ALA A 30 -11.78 7.78 1.65
C ALA A 30 -12.33 7.01 0.46
N VAL A 31 -11.50 6.78 -0.54
CA VAL A 31 -11.86 6.05 -1.76
C VAL A 31 -10.79 5.00 -2.04
N ASP A 32 -11.19 3.74 -2.15
CA ASP A 32 -10.32 2.64 -2.56
C ASP A 32 -10.77 2.09 -3.92
N ILE A 33 -9.85 2.00 -4.86
CA ILE A 33 -10.15 1.61 -6.24
C ILE A 33 -9.33 0.38 -6.62
N GLY A 34 -9.97 -0.77 -6.50
CA GLY A 34 -9.41 -2.06 -6.92
C GLY A 34 -9.94 -2.51 -8.29
N GLY A 35 -9.29 -3.52 -8.86
CA GLY A 35 -9.68 -4.08 -10.16
C GLY A 35 -10.99 -4.87 -10.18
N THR A 36 -11.50 -5.28 -9.01
CA THR A 36 -12.74 -6.07 -8.88
C THR A 36 -13.84 -5.36 -8.10
N LYS A 37 -13.47 -4.46 -7.21
CA LYS A 37 -14.37 -3.68 -6.37
C LYS A 37 -13.82 -2.28 -6.15
N MET A 38 -14.71 -1.35 -5.91
CA MET A 38 -14.43 0.00 -5.43
C MET A 38 -15.17 0.20 -4.12
N GLU A 39 -14.58 0.97 -3.22
CA GLU A 39 -15.20 1.36 -1.97
C GLU A 39 -15.06 2.86 -1.77
N ALA A 40 -16.09 3.49 -1.22
CA ALA A 40 -16.02 4.85 -0.70
C ALA A 40 -16.51 4.84 0.75
N GLY A 41 -15.98 5.73 1.57
CA GLY A 41 -16.40 5.84 2.96
C GLY A 41 -15.99 7.16 3.58
N VAL A 42 -16.65 7.52 4.65
CA VAL A 42 -16.27 8.63 5.52
C VAL A 42 -15.55 8.09 6.74
N VAL A 43 -14.35 8.57 6.99
CA VAL A 43 -13.47 8.11 8.07
C VAL A 43 -13.21 9.26 9.03
N ASP A 44 -13.42 9.03 10.33
CA ASP A 44 -13.19 10.04 11.37
C ASP A 44 -11.70 10.19 11.74
N GLY A 45 -11.40 11.18 12.57
CA GLY A 45 -10.05 11.47 13.05
C GLY A 45 -9.37 10.34 13.83
N ARG A 46 -10.13 9.30 14.20
CA ARG A 46 -9.63 8.10 14.89
C ARG A 46 -9.49 6.89 13.98
N GLY A 47 -9.73 7.05 12.67
CA GLY A 47 -9.69 5.96 11.70
C GLY A 47 -10.93 5.07 11.69
N ARG A 48 -12.04 5.48 12.33
CA ARG A 48 -13.30 4.72 12.32
C ARG A 48 -14.11 5.09 11.08
N ILE A 49 -14.59 4.09 10.37
CA ILE A 49 -15.46 4.27 9.22
C ILE A 49 -16.88 4.58 9.72
N VAL A 50 -17.39 5.76 9.38
CA VAL A 50 -18.71 6.27 9.77
C VAL A 50 -19.79 5.85 8.78
N VAL A 51 -19.47 5.96 7.49
CA VAL A 51 -20.32 5.56 6.36
C VAL A 51 -19.47 4.80 5.37
N ARG A 52 -20.05 3.81 4.72
CA ARG A 52 -19.37 3.02 3.67
C ARG A 52 -20.36 2.62 2.59
N GLU A 53 -19.92 2.75 1.34
CA GLU A 53 -20.55 2.12 0.18
C GLU A 53 -19.54 1.34 -0.65
N ARG A 54 -20.03 0.37 -1.39
CA ARG A 54 -19.19 -0.53 -2.18
C ARG A 54 -19.90 -0.87 -3.49
N ALA A 55 -19.14 -0.91 -4.57
CA ALA A 55 -19.61 -1.37 -5.88
C ALA A 55 -18.58 -2.32 -6.52
N ALA A 56 -19.06 -3.15 -7.45
CA ALA A 56 -18.17 -3.89 -8.34
C ALA A 56 -17.49 -2.91 -9.30
N THR A 57 -16.20 -3.12 -9.59
CA THR A 57 -15.51 -2.38 -10.64
C THR A 57 -16.00 -2.87 -12.02
N PRO A 58 -16.60 -2.00 -12.84
CA PRO A 58 -17.06 -2.42 -14.17
C PRO A 58 -15.92 -2.94 -15.04
N THR A 59 -16.16 -4.08 -15.67
CA THR A 59 -15.25 -4.62 -16.69
C THR A 59 -15.58 -3.96 -18.02
N SER A 60 -15.10 -2.74 -18.23
CA SER A 60 -15.36 -1.92 -19.42
C SER A 60 -14.10 -1.24 -19.92
N ASP A 61 -13.98 -1.09 -21.22
CA ASP A 61 -12.94 -0.29 -21.87
C ASP A 61 -13.35 1.20 -21.96
N ASP A 62 -14.62 1.53 -21.66
CA ASP A 62 -15.11 2.91 -21.56
C ASP A 62 -14.77 3.50 -20.19
N PRO A 63 -13.90 4.53 -20.11
CA PRO A 63 -13.50 5.14 -18.86
C PRO A 63 -14.65 5.78 -18.11
N GLU A 64 -15.67 6.25 -18.82
CA GLU A 64 -16.83 6.94 -18.21
C GLU A 64 -17.76 5.96 -17.50
N GLN A 65 -17.91 4.74 -17.98
CA GLN A 65 -18.68 3.70 -17.28
C GLN A 65 -18.02 3.33 -15.94
N VAL A 66 -16.69 3.21 -15.93
CA VAL A 66 -15.95 2.94 -14.71
C VAL A 66 -16.06 4.09 -13.73
N PHE A 67 -15.94 5.34 -14.21
CA PHE A 67 -16.07 6.52 -13.36
C PHE A 67 -17.50 6.73 -12.87
N ALA A 68 -18.51 6.38 -13.67
CA ALA A 68 -19.92 6.48 -13.25
C ALA A 68 -20.22 5.61 -12.02
N ALA A 69 -19.70 4.37 -11.97
CA ALA A 69 -19.85 3.51 -10.80
C ALA A 69 -19.17 4.10 -9.56
N LEU A 70 -17.98 4.69 -9.73
CA LEU A 70 -17.27 5.38 -8.64
C LEU A 70 -18.06 6.60 -8.15
N ARG A 71 -18.58 7.42 -9.08
CA ARG A 71 -19.39 8.60 -8.78
C ARG A 71 -20.63 8.24 -7.96
N GLU A 72 -21.29 7.14 -8.28
CA GLU A 72 -22.49 6.68 -7.57
C GLU A 72 -22.19 6.45 -6.08
N ILE A 73 -21.18 5.63 -5.75
CA ILE A 73 -20.83 5.34 -4.36
C ILE A 73 -20.28 6.56 -3.62
N VAL A 74 -19.50 7.42 -4.29
CA VAL A 74 -19.01 8.67 -3.68
C VAL A 74 -20.16 9.60 -3.35
N THR A 75 -21.10 9.80 -4.27
CA THR A 75 -22.28 10.64 -4.04
C THR A 75 -23.16 10.09 -2.93
N GLY A 76 -23.38 8.76 -2.90
CA GLY A 76 -24.14 8.08 -1.84
C GLY A 76 -23.52 8.30 -0.47
N VAL A 77 -22.20 8.08 -0.34
CA VAL A 77 -21.47 8.29 0.91
C VAL A 77 -21.53 9.75 1.37
N LEU A 78 -21.36 10.72 0.46
CA LEU A 78 -21.43 12.14 0.79
C LEU A 78 -22.85 12.53 1.25
N GLY A 79 -23.89 12.00 0.61
CA GLY A 79 -25.29 12.24 1.00
C GLY A 79 -25.69 11.61 2.33
N ALA A 80 -25.06 10.48 2.70
CA ALA A 80 -25.32 9.78 3.96
C ALA A 80 -24.41 10.22 5.12
N SER A 81 -23.41 11.05 4.86
CA SER A 81 -22.47 11.47 5.89
C SER A 81 -23.11 12.44 6.89
N PRO A 82 -23.02 12.17 8.21
CA PRO A 82 -23.56 13.07 9.23
C PRO A 82 -22.75 14.38 9.37
N VAL A 83 -21.50 14.38 8.88
CA VAL A 83 -20.58 15.53 8.92
C VAL A 83 -19.88 15.62 7.56
N PRO A 84 -19.85 16.80 6.92
CA PRO A 84 -19.17 16.95 5.64
C PRO A 84 -17.67 16.66 5.78
N PRO A 85 -17.08 15.81 4.92
CA PRO A 85 -15.65 15.61 4.90
C PRO A 85 -14.92 16.85 4.38
N GLU A 86 -13.72 17.08 4.89
CA GLU A 86 -12.89 18.25 4.56
C GLU A 86 -11.99 18.01 3.34
N ARG A 87 -11.65 16.73 3.08
CA ARG A 87 -10.70 16.30 2.05
C ARG A 87 -11.05 14.91 1.55
N CYS A 88 -10.50 14.55 0.40
CA CYS A 88 -10.60 13.21 -0.16
C CYS A 88 -9.22 12.56 -0.29
N GLY A 89 -9.08 11.35 0.21
CA GLY A 89 -7.92 10.49 -0.01
C GLY A 89 -8.28 9.27 -0.83
N VAL A 90 -7.39 8.89 -1.74
CA VAL A 90 -7.64 7.82 -2.69
C VAL A 90 -6.48 6.83 -2.68
N GLY A 91 -6.79 5.54 -2.49
CA GLY A 91 -5.92 4.42 -2.80
C GLY A 91 -6.29 3.84 -4.16
N CYS A 92 -5.36 3.75 -5.09
CA CYS A 92 -5.61 3.21 -6.42
C CYS A 92 -4.42 2.40 -6.91
N GLY A 93 -4.66 1.28 -7.58
CA GLY A 93 -3.60 0.52 -8.24
C GLY A 93 -2.86 1.35 -9.28
N GLY A 94 -1.55 1.09 -9.41
CA GLY A 94 -0.70 1.78 -10.38
C GLY A 94 -0.63 1.10 -11.75
N PRO A 95 0.23 1.66 -12.65
CA PRO A 95 1.07 2.85 -12.45
C PRO A 95 0.30 4.17 -12.49
N MET A 96 0.90 5.19 -11.91
CA MET A 96 0.29 6.53 -11.87
C MET A 96 1.29 7.63 -12.27
N GLY A 97 0.76 8.76 -12.71
CA GLY A 97 1.54 9.95 -13.00
C GLY A 97 2.04 10.62 -11.71
N HIS A 98 2.96 11.56 -11.84
CA HIS A 98 3.53 12.29 -10.72
C HIS A 98 2.43 12.91 -9.83
N GLY A 99 2.55 12.72 -8.51
CA GLY A 99 1.57 13.23 -7.54
C GLY A 99 0.16 12.66 -7.69
N GLY A 100 -0.01 11.52 -8.38
CA GLY A 100 -1.33 10.89 -8.54
C GLY A 100 -2.29 11.64 -9.48
N GLU A 101 -1.76 12.53 -10.35
CA GLU A 101 -2.62 13.30 -11.29
C GLU A 101 -3.41 12.40 -12.22
N THR A 102 -2.74 11.40 -12.77
CA THR A 102 -3.36 10.40 -13.64
C THR A 102 -3.05 8.99 -13.16
N VAL A 103 -3.98 8.07 -13.43
CA VAL A 103 -3.83 6.66 -13.07
C VAL A 103 -4.00 5.76 -14.29
N SER A 104 -3.26 4.64 -14.31
CA SER A 104 -3.35 3.62 -15.37
C SER A 104 -3.38 2.22 -14.75
N PRO A 105 -4.34 1.90 -13.88
CA PRO A 105 -4.37 0.63 -13.15
C PRO A 105 -4.38 -0.55 -14.11
N LEU A 106 -3.50 -1.53 -13.89
CA LEU A 106 -3.38 -2.68 -14.78
C LEU A 106 -4.68 -3.49 -14.91
N ASN A 107 -5.45 -3.53 -13.83
CA ASN A 107 -6.69 -4.30 -13.73
C ASN A 107 -7.95 -3.53 -14.13
N ILE A 108 -7.83 -2.25 -14.54
CA ILE A 108 -8.93 -1.42 -15.04
C ILE A 108 -8.58 -0.96 -16.45
N ARG A 109 -9.07 -1.68 -17.47
CA ARG A 109 -8.66 -1.46 -18.87
C ARG A 109 -9.05 -0.10 -19.40
N GLY A 110 -10.23 0.40 -19.03
CA GLY A 110 -10.74 1.70 -19.48
C GLY A 110 -9.91 2.89 -19.01
N TRP A 111 -9.12 2.72 -17.94
CA TRP A 111 -8.32 3.83 -17.40
C TRP A 111 -6.87 3.74 -17.87
N ARG A 112 -6.52 4.62 -18.81
CA ARG A 112 -5.14 4.85 -19.27
C ARG A 112 -4.85 6.34 -19.21
N ARG A 113 -3.96 6.76 -18.30
CA ARG A 113 -3.69 8.15 -17.95
C ARG A 113 -4.98 8.91 -17.59
N PHE A 114 -5.90 8.21 -16.89
CA PHE A 114 -7.18 8.77 -16.49
C PHE A 114 -6.97 9.86 -15.43
N PRO A 115 -7.54 11.08 -15.59
CA PRO A 115 -7.31 12.21 -14.69
C PRO A 115 -8.14 12.07 -13.39
N LEU A 116 -7.91 11.02 -12.63
CA LEU A 116 -8.72 10.62 -11.48
C LEU A 116 -8.82 11.72 -10.42
N ARG A 117 -7.67 12.36 -10.12
CA ARG A 117 -7.61 13.40 -9.09
C ARG A 117 -8.51 14.58 -9.43
N GLU A 118 -8.38 15.11 -10.65
CA GLU A 118 -9.20 16.22 -11.15
C GLU A 118 -10.70 15.87 -11.15
N ARG A 119 -11.03 14.70 -11.72
CA ARG A 119 -12.43 14.23 -11.82
C ARG A 119 -13.09 14.05 -10.45
N LEU A 120 -12.36 13.56 -9.45
CA LEU A 120 -12.88 13.46 -8.08
C LEU A 120 -12.94 14.82 -7.40
N ALA A 121 -12.00 15.73 -7.62
CA ALA A 121 -12.04 17.08 -7.08
C ALA A 121 -13.27 17.84 -7.59
N ASP A 122 -13.56 17.74 -8.90
CA ASP A 122 -14.77 18.33 -9.50
C ASP A 122 -16.06 17.71 -8.93
N LEU A 123 -16.05 16.40 -8.68
CA LEU A 123 -17.21 15.68 -8.15
C LEU A 123 -17.54 16.07 -6.70
N CYS A 124 -16.55 16.13 -5.84
CA CYS A 124 -16.73 16.28 -4.40
C CYS A 124 -16.48 17.71 -3.89
N GLY A 125 -15.94 18.61 -4.72
CA GLY A 125 -15.71 20.01 -4.38
C GLY A 125 -14.64 20.22 -3.31
N MET A 126 -13.68 19.27 -3.16
CA MET A 126 -12.65 19.33 -2.14
C MET A 126 -11.28 18.89 -2.69
N ASP A 127 -10.22 19.18 -1.94
CA ASP A 127 -8.87 18.70 -2.27
C ASP A 127 -8.82 17.18 -2.29
N VAL A 128 -8.21 16.61 -3.34
CA VAL A 128 -8.04 15.16 -3.53
C VAL A 128 -6.57 14.81 -3.58
N VAL A 129 -6.16 13.84 -2.75
CA VAL A 129 -4.83 13.25 -2.76
C VAL A 129 -4.95 11.80 -3.21
N VAL A 130 -4.19 11.41 -4.22
CA VAL A 130 -4.18 10.05 -4.77
C VAL A 130 -2.81 9.43 -4.53
N ASP A 131 -2.80 8.20 -4.04
CA ASP A 131 -1.57 7.40 -3.95
C ASP A 131 -1.84 5.93 -4.30
N ASN A 132 -0.77 5.15 -4.39
CA ASN A 132 -0.86 3.71 -4.62
C ASN A 132 -1.57 3.02 -3.43
N ASP A 133 -2.43 2.05 -3.73
CA ASP A 133 -3.22 1.30 -2.74
C ASP A 133 -2.38 0.61 -1.67
N ALA A 134 -1.21 0.04 -2.04
CA ALA A 134 -0.31 -0.59 -1.08
C ALA A 134 0.45 0.45 -0.23
N LYS A 135 0.76 1.63 -0.76
CA LYS A 135 1.30 2.76 0.01
C LYS A 135 0.24 3.32 0.96
N ALA A 136 -1.01 3.42 0.50
CA ALA A 136 -2.14 3.78 1.34
C ALA A 136 -2.30 2.81 2.53
N LEU A 137 -2.21 1.48 2.27
CA LEU A 137 -2.21 0.48 3.34
C LEU A 137 -1.10 0.74 4.37
N ALA A 138 0.12 1.05 3.92
CA ALA A 138 1.24 1.32 4.83
C ALA A 138 0.94 2.50 5.76
N LEU A 139 0.37 3.57 5.21
CA LEU A 139 -0.06 4.73 6.00
C LEU A 139 -1.16 4.37 7.00
N GLY A 140 -2.15 3.59 6.59
CA GLY A 140 -3.23 3.13 7.47
C GLY A 140 -2.72 2.27 8.63
N GLU A 141 -1.83 1.31 8.34
CA GLU A 141 -1.24 0.42 9.35
C GLU A 141 -0.36 1.20 10.34
N GLY A 142 0.33 2.25 9.90
CA GLY A 142 1.06 3.15 10.80
C GLY A 142 0.16 4.05 11.63
N TRP A 143 -0.99 4.46 11.08
CA TRP A 143 -1.91 5.35 11.77
C TRP A 143 -2.68 4.63 12.88
N THR A 144 -3.40 3.56 12.58
CA THR A 144 -4.30 2.86 13.52
C THR A 144 -4.15 1.35 13.53
N GLY A 145 -3.26 0.80 12.71
CA GLY A 145 -3.07 -0.64 12.55
C GLY A 145 -1.89 -1.21 13.33
N ALA A 146 -1.32 -2.30 12.80
CA ALA A 146 -0.28 -3.10 13.46
C ALA A 146 1.12 -2.45 13.49
N ALA A 147 1.35 -1.38 12.70
CA ALA A 147 2.59 -0.60 12.70
C ALA A 147 2.48 0.69 13.53
N ARG A 148 1.36 0.91 14.23
CA ARG A 148 1.17 2.11 15.06
C ARG A 148 2.29 2.25 16.09
N GLY A 149 2.90 3.45 16.12
CA GLY A 149 4.01 3.76 17.02
C GLY A 149 5.39 3.34 16.51
N SER A 150 5.49 2.76 15.30
CA SER A 150 6.75 2.46 14.64
C SER A 150 7.09 3.57 13.64
N ALA A 151 8.33 4.06 13.67
CA ALA A 151 8.84 5.04 12.71
C ALA A 151 9.37 4.36 11.43
N ASP A 152 9.83 3.13 11.54
CA ASP A 152 10.48 2.37 10.47
C ASP A 152 9.78 1.02 10.31
N TYR A 153 9.13 0.82 9.15
CA TYR A 153 8.43 -0.43 8.86
C TYR A 153 8.15 -0.60 7.36
N LEU A 154 7.99 -1.84 6.97
CA LEU A 154 7.37 -2.25 5.72
C LEU A 154 5.94 -2.67 6.00
N ALA A 155 4.95 -2.14 5.26
CA ALA A 155 3.64 -2.76 5.19
C ALA A 155 3.38 -3.26 3.77
N MET A 156 2.83 -4.46 3.65
CA MET A 156 2.59 -5.08 2.35
C MET A 156 1.26 -5.82 2.31
N VAL A 157 0.74 -5.97 1.12
CA VAL A 157 -0.45 -6.77 0.82
C VAL A 157 -0.07 -7.98 -0.01
N VAL A 158 -0.53 -9.16 0.40
CA VAL A 158 -0.46 -10.41 -0.36
C VAL A 158 -1.89 -10.90 -0.59
N SER A 159 -2.39 -10.66 -1.80
CA SER A 159 -3.77 -10.92 -2.20
C SER A 159 -3.78 -11.38 -3.67
N THR A 160 -4.65 -10.84 -4.54
CA THR A 160 -4.61 -11.09 -6.00
C THR A 160 -3.21 -10.82 -6.57
N GLY A 161 -2.59 -9.70 -6.17
CA GLY A 161 -1.21 -9.33 -6.44
C GLY A 161 -0.41 -9.17 -5.15
N VAL A 162 0.79 -8.60 -5.26
CA VAL A 162 1.66 -8.25 -4.13
C VAL A 162 2.12 -6.80 -4.28
N GLY A 163 1.81 -5.98 -3.29
CA GLY A 163 2.27 -4.59 -3.21
C GLY A 163 2.79 -4.25 -1.82
N GLY A 164 3.41 -3.08 -1.66
CA GLY A 164 3.86 -2.60 -0.35
C GLY A 164 4.16 -1.12 -0.33
N GLY A 165 4.31 -0.59 0.87
CA GLY A 165 4.80 0.74 1.16
C GLY A 165 5.83 0.66 2.28
N ILE A 166 6.87 1.48 2.18
CA ILE A 166 7.96 1.54 3.13
C ILE A 166 7.89 2.89 3.84
N VAL A 167 7.98 2.86 5.14
CA VAL A 167 8.07 4.04 5.99
C VAL A 167 9.43 4.01 6.67
N LEU A 168 10.18 5.10 6.57
CA LEU A 168 11.47 5.31 7.21
C LEU A 168 11.46 6.66 7.91
N ASP A 169 11.91 6.67 9.15
CA ASP A 169 11.94 7.88 9.98
C ASP A 169 10.56 8.60 10.03
N GLY A 170 9.49 7.81 10.13
CA GLY A 170 8.12 8.31 10.11
C GLY A 170 7.68 8.90 8.77
N ARG A 171 8.38 8.65 7.67
CA ARG A 171 8.09 9.19 6.34
C ARG A 171 7.84 8.10 5.33
N LEU A 172 6.78 8.22 4.57
CA LEU A 172 6.51 7.32 3.45
C LEU A 172 7.57 7.52 2.36
N LEU A 173 8.21 6.43 1.95
CA LEU A 173 9.20 6.46 0.88
C LEU A 173 8.50 6.58 -0.47
N ASP A 174 8.75 7.66 -1.18
CA ASP A 174 8.16 7.91 -2.50
C ASP A 174 9.03 7.39 -3.65
N GLY A 175 10.34 7.60 -3.57
CA GLY A 175 11.25 7.42 -4.70
C GLY A 175 11.07 8.51 -5.76
N THR A 176 12.00 8.56 -6.71
CA THR A 176 12.07 9.65 -7.72
C THR A 176 10.79 9.80 -8.56
N ALA A 177 10.12 8.69 -8.85
CA ALA A 177 8.91 8.67 -9.69
C ALA A 177 7.63 8.30 -8.90
N GLY A 178 7.67 8.34 -7.56
CA GLY A 178 6.54 7.98 -6.71
C GLY A 178 6.27 6.48 -6.58
N ASN A 179 7.19 5.62 -7.04
CA ASN A 179 6.97 4.18 -7.15
C ASN A 179 7.80 3.34 -6.15
N ALA A 180 8.35 3.93 -5.09
CA ALA A 180 9.03 3.13 -4.07
C ALA A 180 8.04 2.18 -3.36
N GLY A 181 8.55 1.04 -2.89
CA GLY A 181 7.73 0.06 -2.19
C GLY A 181 7.16 -1.06 -3.07
N HIS A 182 7.51 -1.16 -4.35
CA HIS A 182 7.09 -2.25 -5.25
C HIS A 182 7.74 -3.59 -4.87
N ILE A 183 7.52 -4.03 -3.63
CA ILE A 183 8.10 -5.24 -3.05
C ILE A 183 7.72 -6.51 -3.82
N GLY A 184 6.60 -6.50 -4.52
CA GLY A 184 6.17 -7.60 -5.38
C GLY A 184 7.17 -7.95 -6.49
N HIS A 185 8.10 -7.04 -6.82
CA HIS A 185 9.11 -7.25 -7.85
C HIS A 185 10.53 -7.50 -7.31
N VAL A 186 10.68 -7.65 -6.00
CA VAL A 186 11.93 -8.19 -5.42
C VAL A 186 12.08 -9.65 -5.87
N VAL A 187 13.25 -9.99 -6.40
CA VAL A 187 13.56 -11.36 -6.83
C VAL A 187 13.80 -12.22 -5.59
N VAL A 188 12.92 -13.17 -5.36
CA VAL A 188 12.96 -14.11 -4.23
C VAL A 188 13.35 -15.51 -4.64
N GLU A 189 13.28 -15.82 -5.94
CA GLU A 189 13.66 -17.10 -6.54
C GLU A 189 14.30 -16.83 -7.92
N PRO A 190 15.64 -16.75 -8.02
CA PRO A 190 16.33 -16.34 -9.26
C PRO A 190 15.91 -17.15 -10.50
N ASP A 191 15.71 -18.46 -10.33
CA ASP A 191 15.28 -19.39 -11.39
C ASP A 191 13.75 -19.61 -11.38
N GLY A 192 13.02 -18.76 -10.68
CA GLY A 192 11.57 -18.86 -10.48
C GLY A 192 10.73 -18.55 -11.71
N ARG A 193 9.45 -18.30 -11.50
CA ARG A 193 8.46 -18.10 -12.56
C ARG A 193 8.67 -16.78 -13.31
N PRO A 194 8.30 -16.73 -14.62
CA PRO A 194 8.24 -15.48 -15.34
C PRO A 194 7.26 -14.51 -14.67
N CYS A 195 7.63 -13.23 -14.60
CA CYS A 195 6.81 -12.17 -14.04
C CYS A 195 6.24 -11.27 -15.17
N VAL A 196 5.04 -10.74 -14.96
CA VAL A 196 4.40 -9.78 -15.88
C VAL A 196 5.22 -8.52 -16.12
N CYS A 197 6.15 -8.18 -15.22
CA CYS A 197 7.07 -7.06 -15.39
C CYS A 197 8.20 -7.33 -16.41
N GLY A 198 8.28 -8.54 -16.98
CA GLY A 198 9.35 -8.98 -17.87
C GLY A 198 10.53 -9.65 -17.16
N GLY A 199 10.61 -9.60 -15.84
CA GLY A 199 11.60 -10.28 -15.03
C GLY A 199 11.22 -11.73 -14.71
N ARG A 200 11.98 -12.35 -13.79
CA ARG A 200 11.78 -13.74 -13.35
C ARG A 200 11.98 -13.84 -11.85
N GLY A 201 11.20 -14.70 -11.18
CA GLY A 201 11.33 -15.00 -9.76
C GLY A 201 10.96 -13.84 -8.83
N CYS A 202 10.20 -12.88 -9.33
CA CYS A 202 9.64 -11.81 -8.51
C CYS A 202 8.68 -12.37 -7.45
N LEU A 203 8.63 -11.76 -6.28
CA LEU A 203 7.72 -12.17 -5.22
C LEU A 203 6.27 -12.32 -5.68
N GLU A 204 5.77 -11.40 -6.49
CA GLU A 204 4.42 -11.46 -7.03
C GLU A 204 4.20 -12.70 -7.91
N ALA A 205 5.15 -13.06 -8.76
CA ALA A 205 5.09 -14.25 -9.59
C ALA A 205 5.16 -15.56 -8.78
N GLU A 206 5.65 -15.51 -7.54
CA GLU A 206 5.83 -16.67 -6.68
C GLU A 206 4.76 -16.82 -5.58
N ALA A 207 4.19 -15.70 -5.10
CA ALA A 207 3.37 -15.69 -3.89
C ALA A 207 2.00 -14.99 -4.03
N SER A 208 1.70 -14.34 -5.17
CA SER A 208 0.37 -13.74 -5.37
C SER A 208 -0.72 -14.79 -5.55
N GLY A 209 -1.95 -14.43 -5.22
CA GLY A 209 -3.11 -15.30 -5.42
C GLY A 209 -3.29 -15.71 -6.88
N THR A 210 -3.03 -14.80 -7.82
CA THR A 210 -3.03 -15.09 -9.27
C THR A 210 -1.95 -16.11 -9.63
N ALA A 211 -0.73 -15.95 -9.11
CA ALA A 211 0.38 -16.87 -9.37
C ALA A 211 0.15 -18.25 -8.76
N ILE A 212 -0.41 -18.30 -7.55
CA ILE A 212 -0.78 -19.55 -6.88
C ILE A 212 -1.85 -20.28 -7.68
N ALA A 213 -2.91 -19.57 -8.09
CA ALA A 213 -3.98 -20.17 -8.90
C ALA A 213 -3.45 -20.71 -10.24
N ALA A 214 -2.59 -19.97 -10.91
CA ALA A 214 -1.95 -20.41 -12.16
C ALA A 214 -1.07 -21.65 -11.97
N ALA A 215 -0.36 -21.75 -10.85
CA ALA A 215 0.54 -22.85 -10.57
C ALA A 215 -0.17 -24.14 -10.09
N THR A 216 -1.28 -23.99 -9.36
CA THR A 216 -1.97 -25.11 -8.73
C THR A 216 -3.23 -25.57 -9.50
N GLY A 217 -3.72 -24.73 -10.43
CA GLY A 217 -5.00 -24.94 -11.11
C GLY A 217 -6.22 -24.75 -10.19
N ARG A 218 -6.05 -24.18 -8.99
CA ARG A 218 -7.10 -23.97 -7.98
C ARG A 218 -7.06 -22.54 -7.45
N PRO A 219 -8.17 -21.98 -6.96
CA PRO A 219 -8.18 -20.73 -6.24
C PRO A 219 -7.16 -20.74 -5.10
N ALA A 220 -6.48 -19.61 -4.87
CA ALA A 220 -5.49 -19.52 -3.79
C ALA A 220 -6.07 -19.86 -2.40
N ALA A 221 -7.35 -19.58 -2.18
CA ALA A 221 -8.03 -19.92 -0.92
C ALA A 221 -8.11 -21.44 -0.66
N GLU A 222 -7.96 -22.29 -1.69
CA GLU A 222 -7.99 -23.75 -1.62
C GLU A 222 -6.58 -24.37 -1.59
N ALA A 223 -5.54 -23.55 -1.40
CA ALA A 223 -4.16 -24.01 -1.35
C ALA A 223 -3.94 -24.96 -0.16
N ASP A 224 -3.18 -26.03 -0.40
CA ASP A 224 -2.74 -26.92 0.66
C ASP A 224 -1.64 -26.29 1.55
N GLU A 225 -1.32 -26.95 2.65
CA GLU A 225 -0.31 -26.48 3.60
C GLU A 225 1.04 -26.21 2.94
N SER A 226 1.48 -27.06 2.02
CA SER A 226 2.78 -26.93 1.36
C SER A 226 2.87 -25.64 0.55
N VAL A 227 1.81 -25.30 -0.16
CA VAL A 227 1.70 -24.06 -0.94
C VAL A 227 1.62 -22.85 -0.01
N ARG A 228 0.83 -22.93 1.09
CA ARG A 228 0.72 -21.85 2.08
C ARG A 228 2.08 -21.55 2.72
N ARG A 229 2.80 -22.58 3.16
CA ARG A 229 4.14 -22.45 3.74
C ARG A 229 5.14 -21.92 2.73
N ARG A 230 5.12 -22.41 1.47
CA ARG A 230 5.99 -21.87 0.41
C ARG A 230 5.73 -20.38 0.17
N CYS A 231 4.49 -19.94 0.16
CA CYS A 231 4.12 -18.53 0.03
C CYS A 231 4.75 -17.70 1.16
N GLY A 232 4.61 -18.16 2.42
CA GLY A 232 5.26 -17.54 3.58
C GLY A 232 6.77 -17.45 3.45
N THR A 233 7.43 -18.54 2.98
CA THR A 233 8.88 -18.56 2.73
C THR A 233 9.29 -17.49 1.71
N MET A 234 8.57 -17.36 0.59
CA MET A 234 8.88 -16.33 -0.43
C MET A 234 8.74 -14.91 0.14
N VAL A 235 7.68 -14.67 0.92
CA VAL A 235 7.50 -13.39 1.61
C VAL A 235 8.60 -13.15 2.64
N GLY A 236 8.98 -14.15 3.42
CA GLY A 236 10.10 -14.07 4.36
C GLY A 236 11.43 -13.67 3.70
N ARG A 237 11.72 -14.18 2.50
CA ARG A 237 12.90 -13.80 1.70
C ARG A 237 12.87 -12.31 1.33
N ALA A 238 11.74 -11.83 0.84
CA ALA A 238 11.60 -10.43 0.47
C ALA A 238 11.74 -9.52 1.70
N VAL A 239 11.05 -9.84 2.80
CA VAL A 239 11.13 -9.09 4.06
C VAL A 239 12.57 -9.04 4.57
N ALA A 240 13.27 -10.19 4.61
CA ALA A 240 14.67 -10.25 5.08
C ALA A 240 15.59 -9.40 4.18
N SER A 241 15.39 -9.41 2.86
CA SER A 241 16.17 -8.58 1.94
C SER A 241 15.98 -7.09 2.22
N VAL A 242 14.74 -6.65 2.43
CA VAL A 242 14.43 -5.25 2.74
C VAL A 242 14.90 -4.87 4.15
N ALA A 243 14.75 -5.75 5.14
CA ALA A 243 15.21 -5.52 6.51
C ALA A 243 16.73 -5.35 6.59
N ASN A 244 17.50 -6.23 5.92
CA ASN A 244 18.95 -6.11 5.84
C ASN A 244 19.40 -4.84 5.09
N LEU A 245 18.63 -4.38 4.09
CA LEU A 245 18.99 -3.24 3.25
C LEU A 245 18.68 -1.91 3.93
N LEU A 246 17.56 -1.83 4.64
CA LEU A 246 16.99 -0.58 5.14
C LEU A 246 16.95 -0.49 6.69
N ASP A 247 17.56 -1.44 7.39
CA ASP A 247 17.55 -1.50 8.87
C ASP A 247 16.13 -1.51 9.44
N LEU A 248 15.24 -2.31 8.85
CA LEU A 248 13.84 -2.41 9.30
C LEU A 248 13.65 -3.57 10.26
N GLN A 249 12.96 -3.31 11.37
CA GLN A 249 12.66 -4.33 12.39
C GLN A 249 11.19 -4.78 12.38
N LEU A 250 10.35 -4.20 11.53
CA LEU A 250 8.92 -4.54 11.44
C LEU A 250 8.45 -4.67 9.99
N ALA A 251 7.82 -5.79 9.69
CA ALA A 251 7.00 -5.98 8.51
C ALA A 251 5.57 -6.31 8.91
N VAL A 252 4.60 -5.60 8.35
CA VAL A 252 3.17 -5.86 8.53
C VAL A 252 2.61 -6.40 7.22
N VAL A 253 1.92 -7.54 7.28
CA VAL A 253 1.41 -8.21 6.07
C VAL A 253 -0.10 -8.37 6.15
N ALA A 254 -0.80 -7.71 5.22
CA ALA A 254 -2.23 -7.81 5.01
C ALA A 254 -2.55 -8.59 3.73
N GLY A 255 -3.83 -8.66 3.41
CA GLY A 255 -4.33 -9.29 2.18
C GLY A 255 -4.89 -10.69 2.41
N SER A 256 -5.82 -11.07 1.53
CA SER A 256 -6.62 -12.28 1.69
C SER A 256 -5.80 -13.58 1.63
N VAL A 257 -4.69 -13.60 0.90
CA VAL A 257 -3.79 -14.76 0.83
C VAL A 257 -3.03 -14.90 2.14
N ALA A 258 -2.30 -13.85 2.58
CA ALA A 258 -1.51 -13.93 3.80
C ALA A 258 -2.36 -14.20 5.05
N LEU A 259 -3.43 -13.43 5.24
CA LEU A 259 -4.31 -13.57 6.39
C LEU A 259 -5.13 -14.86 6.35
N GLY A 260 -5.55 -15.30 5.16
CA GLY A 260 -6.28 -16.55 4.98
C GLY A 260 -5.43 -17.80 5.21
N TYR A 261 -4.13 -17.73 5.01
CA TYR A 261 -3.20 -18.84 5.25
C TYR A 261 -2.75 -18.94 6.71
N GLY A 262 -2.92 -17.87 7.49
CA GLY A 262 -2.69 -17.86 8.93
C GLY A 262 -1.29 -18.34 9.33
N ASP A 263 -1.24 -19.22 10.33
CA ASP A 263 0.04 -19.67 10.93
C ASP A 263 0.94 -20.37 9.94
N ASP A 264 0.43 -21.15 8.98
CA ASP A 264 1.25 -21.79 7.95
C ASP A 264 2.11 -20.80 7.18
N PHE A 265 1.54 -19.63 6.88
CA PHE A 265 2.24 -18.55 6.19
C PHE A 265 3.19 -17.80 7.13
N PHE A 266 2.70 -17.35 8.28
CA PHE A 266 3.48 -16.48 9.15
C PHE A 266 4.65 -17.22 9.82
N ASP A 267 4.50 -18.50 10.18
CA ASP A 267 5.58 -19.29 10.76
C ASP A 267 6.67 -19.59 9.72
N ALA A 268 6.29 -19.92 8.49
CA ALA A 268 7.26 -20.12 7.42
C ALA A 268 8.02 -18.80 7.11
N ALA A 269 7.32 -17.66 7.10
CA ALA A 269 7.96 -16.37 6.90
C ALA A 269 8.92 -16.02 8.05
N ARG A 270 8.53 -16.23 9.32
CA ARG A 270 9.40 -16.03 10.50
C ARG A 270 10.66 -16.88 10.44
N GLN A 271 10.53 -18.17 10.08
CA GLN A 271 11.66 -19.08 9.92
C GLN A 271 12.64 -18.58 8.86
N GLU A 272 12.13 -18.13 7.71
CA GLU A 272 12.96 -17.65 6.62
C GLU A 272 13.65 -16.32 6.95
N ILE A 273 12.96 -15.39 7.65
CA ILE A 273 13.55 -14.15 8.16
C ILE A 273 14.68 -14.47 9.14
N ALA A 274 14.45 -15.33 10.12
CA ALA A 274 15.47 -15.73 11.10
C ALA A 274 16.72 -16.37 10.45
N LEU A 275 16.53 -17.11 9.35
CA LEU A 275 17.62 -17.71 8.60
C LEU A 275 18.45 -16.65 7.83
N ARG A 276 17.82 -15.58 7.32
CA ARG A 276 18.42 -14.63 6.37
C ARG A 276 18.85 -13.30 6.98
N CYS A 277 18.26 -12.90 8.10
CA CYS A 277 18.69 -11.71 8.84
C CYS A 277 19.92 -12.02 9.68
N GLY A 278 21.08 -12.20 9.03
CA GLY A 278 22.33 -12.52 9.69
C GLY A 278 23.03 -11.34 10.37
N LEU A 279 22.73 -10.11 9.93
CA LEU A 279 23.29 -8.88 10.51
C LEU A 279 22.64 -8.61 11.87
N GLU A 280 23.44 -8.15 12.83
CA GLU A 280 23.00 -7.98 14.22
C GLU A 280 21.76 -7.10 14.34
N PHE A 281 21.74 -5.98 13.63
CA PHE A 281 20.62 -5.03 13.63
C PHE A 281 19.35 -5.60 12.98
N ALA A 282 19.45 -6.52 12.01
CA ALA A 282 18.32 -7.12 11.33
C ALA A 282 17.76 -8.38 12.04
N ARG A 283 18.50 -8.98 12.97
CA ARG A 283 18.03 -10.19 13.69
C ARG A 283 16.70 -10.01 14.42
N PRO A 284 16.37 -8.83 15.02
CA PRO A 284 15.11 -8.64 15.70
C PRO A 284 13.91 -8.41 14.77
N THR A 285 14.09 -8.48 13.45
CA THR A 285 13.01 -8.25 12.47
C THR A 285 11.81 -9.16 12.73
N GLN A 286 10.66 -8.54 12.91
CA GLN A 286 9.38 -9.19 13.14
C GLN A 286 8.48 -9.10 11.92
N ILE A 287 7.68 -10.13 11.70
CA ILE A 287 6.58 -10.12 10.74
C ILE A 287 5.26 -10.32 11.49
N ARG A 288 4.28 -9.47 11.23
CA ARG A 288 2.98 -9.49 11.89
C ARG A 288 1.84 -9.41 10.87
N PRO A 289 0.68 -10.02 11.16
CA PRO A 289 -0.52 -9.77 10.37
C PRO A 289 -0.95 -8.30 10.47
N GLY A 290 -1.53 -7.78 9.39
CA GLY A 290 -2.14 -6.45 9.36
C GLY A 290 -3.25 -6.29 10.40
N GLY A 291 -3.31 -5.13 11.04
CA GLY A 291 -4.26 -4.84 12.11
C GLY A 291 -5.61 -4.33 11.64
N LEU A 292 -5.70 -3.82 10.41
CA LEU A 292 -6.89 -3.14 9.89
C LEU A 292 -7.94 -4.08 9.28
N GLY A 293 -7.55 -5.32 8.94
CA GLY A 293 -8.45 -6.29 8.34
C GLY A 293 -9.15 -5.75 7.08
N ALA A 294 -10.47 -5.91 7.02
CA ALA A 294 -11.29 -5.47 5.88
C ALA A 294 -11.42 -3.92 5.77
N ASP A 295 -11.08 -3.19 6.81
CA ASP A 295 -11.13 -1.73 6.84
C ASP A 295 -9.87 -1.07 6.29
N GLY A 296 -8.80 -1.87 6.11
CA GLY A 296 -7.49 -1.42 5.65
C GLY A 296 -7.52 -0.52 4.42
N PRO A 297 -8.22 -0.88 3.33
CA PRO A 297 -8.29 -0.05 2.13
C PRO A 297 -8.83 1.36 2.39
N LEU A 298 -9.96 1.49 3.09
CA LEU A 298 -10.54 2.80 3.38
C LEU A 298 -9.76 3.58 4.43
N VAL A 299 -9.26 2.93 5.48
CA VAL A 299 -8.41 3.59 6.49
C VAL A 299 -7.09 4.05 5.86
N GLY A 300 -6.53 3.25 4.96
CA GLY A 300 -5.37 3.62 4.17
C GLY A 300 -5.62 4.83 3.27
N ALA A 301 -6.69 4.82 2.50
CA ALA A 301 -7.10 5.95 1.67
C ALA A 301 -7.34 7.22 2.51
N ALA A 302 -7.97 7.09 3.69
CA ALA A 302 -8.12 8.19 4.62
C ALA A 302 -6.77 8.74 5.13
N ALA A 303 -5.81 7.86 5.37
CA ALA A 303 -4.46 8.26 5.75
C ALA A 303 -3.74 9.02 4.62
N VAL A 304 -3.99 8.68 3.34
CA VAL A 304 -3.48 9.42 2.17
C VAL A 304 -3.99 10.87 2.16
N ALA A 305 -5.27 11.11 2.48
CA ALA A 305 -5.82 12.47 2.55
C ALA A 305 -5.05 13.36 3.55
N ARG A 306 -4.45 12.76 4.56
CA ARG A 306 -3.73 13.46 5.62
C ARG A 306 -2.32 13.88 5.21
N LEU A 307 -1.69 13.19 4.25
CA LEU A 307 -0.37 13.55 3.73
C LEU A 307 -0.34 14.92 3.04
N GLY A 308 -1.41 15.26 2.31
CA GLY A 308 -1.52 16.49 1.53
C GLY A 308 -1.70 17.77 2.34
N SER A 309 -1.89 17.67 3.66
CA SER A 309 -2.26 18.81 4.52
C SER A 309 -1.13 19.38 5.37
N GLY A 310 0.07 18.83 5.31
CA GLY A 310 1.08 19.11 6.33
C GLY A 310 0.64 18.68 7.75
N LEU A 311 -0.53 18.00 7.84
CA LEU A 311 -1.15 17.53 9.06
C LEU A 311 -0.61 16.18 9.51
N VAL A 312 0.53 15.79 8.98
CA VAL A 312 1.17 14.53 9.30
C VAL A 312 2.46 14.89 10.02
N ALA A 313 2.47 15.05 11.30
CA ALA A 313 3.62 15.41 12.11
C ALA A 313 4.07 14.26 13.02
N GLY A 314 5.34 14.19 13.17
CA GLY A 314 6.23 13.26 13.78
C GLY A 314 5.82 12.52 15.05
N ALA A 315 6.46 11.38 15.24
CA ALA A 315 6.54 10.69 16.51
C ALA A 315 6.86 11.69 17.63
N GLY A 316 5.99 11.78 18.64
CA GLY A 316 6.21 12.63 19.79
C GLY A 316 7.58 12.33 20.40
N VAL A 317 8.43 13.33 20.43
CA VAL A 317 9.58 13.35 21.33
C VAL A 317 8.98 13.25 22.74
N VAL A 318 9.25 12.15 23.42
CA VAL A 318 9.05 12.07 24.86
C VAL A 318 10.02 13.09 25.45
N GLU A 319 9.53 14.24 25.89
CA GLU A 319 10.28 15.11 26.77
C GLU A 319 10.45 14.37 28.08
N ASP A 320 11.64 13.84 28.31
CA ASP A 320 12.07 13.45 29.65
C ASP A 320 12.11 14.73 30.51
N GLY A 321 11.08 14.89 31.31
CA GLY A 321 11.05 15.88 32.36
C GLY A 321 12.09 15.56 33.43
N GLY A 322 13.10 16.44 33.53
CA GLY A 322 14.07 16.46 34.61
C GLY A 322 13.49 16.85 35.96
#